data_9014d8b511d0da7b0e5ca3c79568201a
#
_entry.id   9014d8b511d0da7b0e5ca3c79568201a
#
_cell.length_a   1.000
_cell.length_b   1.000
_cell.length_c   1.000
_cell.angle_alpha   90.00
_cell.angle_beta   90.00
_cell.angle_gamma   90.00
#
_symmetry.space_group_name_H-M   'P 1'
#
loop_
_entity.id
_entity.type
_entity.pdbx_description
1 polymer ?
#
loop_
_entity_poly.entity_id
_entity_poly.type
_entity_poly.pdbx_seq_one_letter_code
_entity_poly.pdbx_strand_id
1 'polypeptide(L)'
;MEEEIPIKKTTIKPWIRPAPTNEKLDWAPLVEIDLSRFDESGGKEELAKQLYDAVTRVGFWVVVGHGLDDERILRQFSIGNAFFKENIEEKRSFECNFAEGEYFGYRENSRWIGDTGVKDNIEMVQTYPS
;
A
#
# COMPACT_ATOMS: atom_id res chain seq x y z
N MET A 1 37.17 -1.26 -8.90
CA MET A 1 36.48 -2.55 -9.17
C MET A 1 35.24 -2.50 -8.29
N GLU A 2 34.11 -2.17 -8.88
CA GLU A 2 32.81 -2.31 -8.19
C GLU A 2 32.53 -3.81 -8.13
N GLU A 3 32.44 -4.37 -6.92
CA GLU A 3 31.96 -5.73 -6.72
C GLU A 3 30.47 -5.74 -7.10
N GLU A 4 30.13 -6.41 -8.20
CA GLU A 4 28.72 -6.73 -8.51
C GLU A 4 28.18 -7.62 -7.39
N ILE A 5 27.26 -7.05 -6.60
CA ILE A 5 26.50 -7.83 -5.62
C ILE A 5 25.63 -8.82 -6.40
N PRO A 6 25.79 -10.15 -6.19
CA PRO A 6 25.00 -11.13 -6.93
C PRO A 6 23.52 -11.00 -6.56
N ILE A 7 22.72 -10.54 -7.51
CA ILE A 7 21.27 -10.48 -7.35
C ILE A 7 20.74 -11.92 -7.27
N LYS A 8 20.40 -12.34 -6.06
CA LYS A 8 19.75 -13.62 -5.82
C LYS A 8 18.38 -13.58 -6.51
N LYS A 9 18.22 -14.29 -7.63
CA LYS A 9 16.92 -14.45 -8.28
C LYS A 9 15.99 -15.25 -7.36
N THR A 10 15.28 -14.58 -6.49
CA THR A 10 14.26 -15.19 -5.64
C THR A 10 12.97 -15.30 -6.43
N THR A 11 12.47 -16.51 -6.61
CA THR A 11 11.16 -16.73 -7.21
C THR A 11 10.10 -16.37 -6.18
N ILE A 12 9.45 -15.22 -6.37
CA ILE A 12 8.39 -14.74 -5.48
C ILE A 12 7.12 -15.58 -5.75
N LYS A 13 6.60 -16.23 -4.70
CA LYS A 13 5.33 -16.96 -4.81
C LYS A 13 4.18 -15.96 -5.00
N PRO A 14 3.28 -16.20 -5.97
CA PRO A 14 2.11 -15.36 -6.14
C PRO A 14 1.28 -15.30 -4.86
N TRP A 15 0.89 -14.08 -4.47
CA TRP A 15 -0.11 -13.89 -3.43
C TRP A 15 -1.49 -14.20 -4.01
N ILE A 16 -2.28 -14.97 -3.27
CA ILE A 16 -3.63 -15.35 -3.68
C ILE A 16 -4.61 -14.44 -2.95
N ARG A 17 -5.41 -13.71 -3.72
CA ARG A 17 -6.47 -12.86 -3.17
C ARG A 17 -7.48 -13.74 -2.42
N PRO A 18 -7.80 -13.44 -1.15
CA PRO A 18 -8.87 -14.14 -0.45
C PRO A 18 -10.20 -14.01 -1.20
N ALA A 19 -11.05 -15.03 -1.08
CA ALA A 19 -12.41 -14.92 -1.60
C ALA A 19 -13.17 -13.79 -0.88
N PRO A 20 -14.04 -13.05 -1.58
CA PRO A 20 -14.93 -12.10 -0.94
C PRO A 20 -15.78 -12.79 0.14
N THR A 21 -16.11 -12.02 1.18
CA THR A 21 -17.05 -12.53 2.21
C THR A 21 -18.44 -12.73 1.63
N ASN A 22 -19.12 -13.79 2.09
CA ASN A 22 -20.53 -14.02 1.80
C ASN A 22 -21.47 -13.49 2.92
N GLU A 23 -20.88 -12.91 3.97
CA GLU A 23 -21.64 -12.32 5.06
C GLU A 23 -22.36 -11.06 4.61
N LYS A 24 -23.58 -10.87 5.10
CA LYS A 24 -24.36 -9.65 4.89
C LYS A 24 -23.84 -8.58 5.84
N LEU A 25 -22.94 -7.73 5.31
CA LEU A 25 -22.34 -6.64 6.06
C LEU A 25 -23.05 -5.31 5.74
N ASP A 26 -23.06 -4.43 6.72
CA ASP A 26 -23.46 -3.02 6.53
C ASP A 26 -22.29 -2.24 5.96
N TRP A 27 -22.21 -2.20 4.62
CA TRP A 27 -21.11 -1.55 3.91
C TRP A 27 -21.24 -0.03 3.96
N ALA A 28 -20.12 0.66 4.16
CA ALA A 28 -20.10 2.11 4.06
C ALA A 28 -20.49 2.57 2.63
N PRO A 29 -21.31 3.64 2.50
CA PRO A 29 -21.74 4.17 1.20
C PRO A 29 -20.63 4.96 0.53
N LEU A 30 -19.54 4.30 0.13
CA LEU A 30 -18.40 4.93 -0.52
C LEU A 30 -18.77 5.37 -1.94
N VAL A 31 -18.33 6.57 -2.29
CA VAL A 31 -18.45 7.09 -3.66
C VAL A 31 -17.30 6.53 -4.50
N GLU A 32 -17.62 5.98 -5.67
CA GLU A 32 -16.62 5.57 -6.65
C GLU A 32 -16.24 6.77 -7.55
N ILE A 33 -14.94 7.05 -7.63
CA ILE A 33 -14.35 8.06 -8.51
C ILE A 33 -13.68 7.33 -9.68
N ASP A 34 -14.30 7.40 -10.85
CA ASP A 34 -13.81 6.72 -12.06
C ASP A 34 -12.85 7.62 -12.85
N LEU A 35 -11.56 7.39 -12.66
CA LEU A 35 -10.50 8.16 -13.33
C LEU A 35 -10.45 7.94 -14.85
N SER A 36 -11.07 6.90 -15.40
CA SER A 36 -11.11 6.72 -16.87
C SER A 36 -11.80 7.87 -17.57
N ARG A 37 -12.67 8.63 -16.85
CA ARG A 37 -13.41 9.78 -17.34
C ARG A 37 -12.65 11.11 -17.26
N PHE A 38 -11.40 11.07 -16.73
CA PHE A 38 -10.65 12.32 -16.44
C PHE A 38 -10.40 13.18 -17.67
N ASP A 39 -10.16 12.57 -18.83
CA ASP A 39 -9.89 13.28 -20.10
C ASP A 39 -11.14 13.50 -20.96
N GLU A 40 -12.32 13.10 -20.48
CA GLU A 40 -13.59 13.42 -21.15
C GLU A 40 -13.90 14.94 -21.03
N SER A 41 -14.69 15.44 -21.97
CA SER A 41 -15.17 16.82 -21.90
C SER A 41 -15.99 17.05 -20.63
N GLY A 42 -15.54 17.95 -19.74
CA GLY A 42 -16.15 18.19 -18.43
C GLY A 42 -15.85 17.11 -17.37
N GLY A 43 -15.06 16.09 -17.70
CA GLY A 43 -14.75 14.97 -16.79
C GLY A 43 -14.04 15.43 -15.53
N LYS A 44 -13.04 16.31 -15.64
CA LYS A 44 -12.28 16.84 -14.50
C LYS A 44 -13.16 17.56 -13.49
N GLU A 45 -14.03 18.42 -13.98
CA GLU A 45 -14.95 19.21 -13.16
C GLU A 45 -15.96 18.30 -12.43
N GLU A 46 -16.50 17.31 -13.14
CA GLU A 46 -17.43 16.32 -12.56
C GLU A 46 -16.75 15.48 -11.48
N LEU A 47 -15.55 14.92 -11.77
CA LEU A 47 -14.79 14.14 -10.82
C LEU A 47 -14.36 14.97 -9.61
N ALA A 48 -13.96 16.24 -9.80
CA ALA A 48 -13.63 17.14 -8.70
C ALA A 48 -14.84 17.37 -7.78
N LYS A 49 -16.04 17.54 -8.35
CA LYS A 49 -17.28 17.67 -7.57
C LYS A 49 -17.60 16.39 -6.80
N GLN A 50 -17.52 15.22 -7.45
CA GLN A 50 -17.73 13.93 -6.79
C GLN A 50 -16.75 13.72 -5.64
N LEU A 51 -15.46 14.05 -5.85
CA LEU A 51 -14.44 13.95 -4.82
C LEU A 51 -14.73 14.91 -3.65
N TYR A 52 -15.10 16.15 -3.92
CA TYR A 52 -15.47 17.11 -2.89
C TYR A 52 -16.65 16.60 -2.05
N ASP A 53 -17.71 16.10 -2.69
CA ASP A 53 -18.87 15.55 -2.02
C ASP A 53 -18.49 14.31 -1.18
N ALA A 54 -17.65 13.43 -1.70
CA ALA A 54 -17.18 12.25 -0.97
C ALA A 54 -16.38 12.63 0.29
N VAL A 55 -15.42 13.56 0.15
CA VAL A 55 -14.59 14.04 1.27
C VAL A 55 -15.43 14.71 2.34
N THR A 56 -16.36 15.56 1.96
CA THR A 56 -17.14 16.36 2.92
C THR A 56 -18.25 15.58 3.61
N ARG A 57 -18.80 14.55 2.98
CA ARG A 57 -19.95 13.78 3.50
C ARG A 57 -19.55 12.48 4.18
N VAL A 58 -18.56 11.76 3.65
CA VAL A 58 -18.16 10.43 4.12
C VAL A 58 -16.71 10.42 4.65
N GLY A 59 -15.83 11.22 4.07
CA GLY A 59 -14.41 11.28 4.39
C GLY A 59 -13.57 10.22 3.65
N PHE A 60 -14.22 9.28 2.95
CA PHE A 60 -13.57 8.20 2.20
C PHE A 60 -14.23 8.00 0.83
N TRP A 61 -13.46 7.50 -0.11
CA TRP A 61 -13.93 7.18 -1.47
C TRP A 61 -13.13 6.00 -2.03
N VAL A 62 -13.60 5.44 -3.13
CA VAL A 62 -12.91 4.40 -3.91
C VAL A 62 -12.53 4.99 -5.25
N VAL A 63 -11.34 4.70 -5.73
CA VAL A 63 -10.88 5.08 -7.06
C VAL A 63 -10.92 3.86 -7.97
N VAL A 64 -11.59 4.00 -9.11
CA VAL A 64 -11.65 2.98 -10.17
C VAL A 64 -11.14 3.58 -11.49
N GLY A 65 -10.93 2.77 -12.51
CA GLY A 65 -10.43 3.25 -13.80
C GLY A 65 -9.04 3.91 -13.73
N HIS A 66 -8.22 3.59 -12.71
CA HIS A 66 -6.93 4.20 -12.42
C HIS A 66 -5.76 3.68 -13.30
N GLY A 67 -6.04 2.79 -14.26
CA GLY A 67 -5.02 2.27 -15.19
C GLY A 67 -4.04 1.23 -14.63
N LEU A 68 -4.15 0.87 -13.35
CA LEU A 68 -3.40 -0.25 -12.78
C LEU A 68 -4.20 -1.54 -12.96
N ASP A 69 -3.61 -2.50 -13.66
CA ASP A 69 -4.22 -3.82 -13.83
C ASP A 69 -4.05 -4.70 -12.57
N ASP A 70 -4.90 -5.71 -12.46
CA ASP A 70 -4.89 -6.66 -11.35
C ASP A 70 -3.55 -7.40 -11.24
N GLU A 71 -2.85 -7.66 -12.34
CA GLU A 71 -1.56 -8.35 -12.32
C GLU A 71 -0.50 -7.53 -11.58
N ARG A 72 -0.41 -6.23 -11.86
CA ARG A 72 0.49 -5.30 -11.17
C ARG A 72 0.16 -5.22 -9.69
N ILE A 73 -1.11 -5.10 -9.35
CA ILE A 73 -1.58 -5.05 -7.96
C ILE A 73 -1.20 -6.34 -7.23
N LEU A 74 -1.53 -7.50 -7.78
CA LEU A 74 -1.22 -8.80 -7.18
C LEU A 74 0.29 -9.03 -7.06
N ARG A 75 1.08 -8.53 -8.03
CA ARG A 75 2.54 -8.56 -7.95
C ARG A 75 3.06 -7.78 -6.74
N GLN A 76 2.53 -6.59 -6.47
CA GLN A 76 2.92 -5.80 -5.28
C GLN A 76 2.57 -6.53 -3.99
N PHE A 77 1.38 -7.11 -3.89
CA PHE A 77 1.01 -7.96 -2.75
C PHE A 77 1.94 -9.16 -2.59
N SER A 78 2.37 -9.77 -3.70
CA SER A 78 3.30 -10.91 -3.69
C SER A 78 4.68 -10.50 -3.17
N ILE A 79 5.20 -9.34 -3.59
CA ILE A 79 6.48 -8.78 -3.15
C ILE A 79 6.41 -8.46 -1.65
N GLY A 80 5.38 -7.72 -1.22
CA GLY A 80 5.19 -7.38 0.19
C GLY A 80 5.07 -8.62 1.06
N ASN A 81 4.26 -9.61 0.66
CA ASN A 81 4.10 -10.85 1.39
C ASN A 81 5.40 -11.68 1.47
N ALA A 82 6.24 -11.65 0.44
CA ALA A 82 7.54 -12.30 0.46
C ALA A 82 8.48 -11.58 1.45
N PHE A 83 8.57 -10.25 1.37
CA PHE A 83 9.43 -9.45 2.24
C PHE A 83 9.08 -9.60 3.73
N PHE A 84 7.80 -9.48 4.09
CA PHE A 84 7.39 -9.57 5.50
C PHE A 84 7.52 -10.98 6.10
N LYS A 85 7.73 -12.00 5.27
CA LYS A 85 8.03 -13.39 5.72
C LYS A 85 9.52 -13.68 5.88
N GLU A 86 10.39 -12.76 5.44
CA GLU A 86 11.83 -12.90 5.70
C GLU A 86 12.13 -12.84 7.21
N ASN A 87 13.26 -13.39 7.60
CA ASN A 87 13.70 -13.30 8.98
C ASN A 87 13.98 -11.85 9.37
N ILE A 88 14.01 -11.58 10.67
CA ILE A 88 14.12 -10.21 11.16
C ILE A 88 15.46 -9.55 10.83
N GLU A 89 16.55 -10.32 10.80
CA GLU A 89 17.88 -9.82 10.47
C GLU A 89 17.94 -9.34 9.02
N GLU A 90 17.34 -10.09 8.10
CA GLU A 90 17.24 -9.70 6.68
C GLU A 90 16.41 -8.43 6.52
N LYS A 91 15.25 -8.34 7.19
CA LYS A 91 14.42 -7.13 7.16
C LYS A 91 15.14 -5.91 7.74
N ARG A 92 15.87 -6.08 8.84
CA ARG A 92 16.65 -5.00 9.48
C ARG A 92 17.83 -4.52 8.64
N SER A 93 18.35 -5.33 7.71
CA SER A 93 19.38 -4.86 6.78
C SER A 93 18.90 -3.71 5.88
N PHE A 94 17.58 -3.52 5.77
CA PHE A 94 16.91 -2.43 5.04
C PHE A 94 16.33 -1.36 5.99
N GLU A 95 16.71 -1.35 7.26
CA GLU A 95 16.14 -0.42 8.23
C GLU A 95 16.42 1.04 7.83
N CYS A 96 15.38 1.87 7.89
CA CYS A 96 15.48 3.29 7.61
C CYS A 96 15.76 4.09 8.89
N ASN A 97 16.55 5.15 8.77
CA ASN A 97 16.89 6.02 9.88
C ASN A 97 15.93 7.22 9.95
N PHE A 98 14.78 7.03 10.59
CA PHE A 98 13.79 8.10 10.77
C PHE A 98 14.33 9.32 11.55
N ALA A 99 15.31 9.14 12.43
CA ALA A 99 15.88 10.24 13.20
C ALA A 99 16.65 11.21 12.31
N GLU A 100 17.21 10.73 11.20
CA GLU A 100 17.91 11.54 10.19
C GLU A 100 17.00 11.97 9.03
N GLY A 101 15.70 11.69 9.12
CA GLY A 101 14.73 12.04 8.06
C GLY A 101 14.70 11.07 6.89
N GLU A 102 15.27 9.90 7.03
CA GLU A 102 15.16 8.83 6.04
C GLU A 102 13.84 8.08 6.23
N TYR A 103 13.01 8.07 5.18
CA TYR A 103 11.69 7.43 5.21
C TYR A 103 11.63 6.16 4.34
N PHE A 104 12.66 5.91 3.52
CA PHE A 104 12.71 4.73 2.66
C PHE A 104 13.47 3.61 3.37
N GLY A 105 12.91 2.42 3.34
CA GLY A 105 13.44 1.26 4.00
C GLY A 105 12.40 0.56 4.88
N TYR A 106 12.87 -0.33 5.73
CA TYR A 106 12.07 -1.11 6.65
C TYR A 106 11.93 -0.39 8.00
N ARG A 107 10.74 -0.47 8.58
CA ARG A 107 10.46 -0.06 9.96
C ARG A 107 9.81 -1.23 10.70
N GLU A 108 10.49 -1.68 11.73
CA GLU A 108 9.95 -2.67 12.65
C GLU A 108 8.82 -2.06 13.53
N ASN A 109 7.92 -2.93 14.01
CA ASN A 109 6.88 -2.61 14.99
C ASN A 109 7.50 -2.18 16.33
N SER A 110 7.86 -0.92 16.46
CA SER A 110 8.63 -0.43 17.61
C SER A 110 7.99 0.71 18.37
N ARG A 111 6.88 1.25 17.88
CA ARG A 111 6.22 2.38 18.56
C ARG A 111 5.38 1.91 19.73
N TRP A 112 5.54 2.60 20.86
CA TRP A 112 4.66 2.45 22.00
C TRP A 112 3.31 3.11 21.72
N ILE A 113 2.22 2.43 22.05
CA ILE A 113 0.86 2.99 21.94
C ILE A 113 0.60 3.84 23.19
N GLY A 114 0.93 5.13 23.10
CA GLY A 114 0.86 6.05 24.23
C GLY A 114 1.58 5.47 25.45
N ASP A 115 0.99 5.64 26.64
CA ASP A 115 1.54 5.16 27.93
C ASP A 115 1.04 3.75 28.30
N THR A 116 0.56 2.98 27.33
CA THR A 116 -0.06 1.67 27.61
C THR A 116 0.93 0.55 27.94
N GLY A 117 2.22 0.75 27.66
CA GLY A 117 3.23 -0.31 27.74
C GLY A 117 3.13 -1.38 26.65
N VAL A 118 2.28 -1.15 25.66
CA VAL A 118 2.08 -2.04 24.50
C VAL A 118 2.72 -1.44 23.27
N LYS A 119 3.45 -2.23 22.50
CA LYS A 119 3.97 -1.83 21.18
C LYS A 119 2.90 -2.05 20.10
N ASP A 120 2.97 -1.24 19.04
CA ASP A 120 2.18 -1.49 17.84
C ASP A 120 2.60 -2.82 17.18
N ASN A 121 1.76 -3.34 16.31
CA ASN A 121 2.02 -4.55 15.53
C ASN A 121 2.15 -4.25 14.04
N ILE A 122 2.52 -3.01 13.69
CA ILE A 122 2.62 -2.54 12.31
C ILE A 122 4.08 -2.59 11.88
N GLU A 123 4.38 -3.43 10.90
CA GLU A 123 5.62 -3.37 10.13
C GLU A 123 5.38 -2.58 8.84
N MET A 124 6.38 -1.84 8.41
CA MET A 124 6.31 -1.06 7.16
C MET A 124 7.57 -1.24 6.35
N VAL A 125 7.43 -1.22 5.04
CA VAL A 125 8.53 -1.05 4.10
C VAL A 125 8.15 -0.02 3.06
N GLN A 126 9.05 0.93 2.82
CA GLN A 126 8.89 1.96 1.78
C GLN A 126 10.05 1.84 0.80
N THR A 127 9.75 1.87 -0.49
CA THR A 127 10.74 1.83 -1.56
C THR A 127 10.71 3.12 -2.35
N TYR A 128 11.85 3.48 -2.95
CA TYR A 128 11.88 4.58 -3.89
C TYR A 128 10.98 4.27 -5.09
N PRO A 129 10.25 5.26 -5.62
CA PRO A 129 9.59 5.11 -6.91
C PRO A 129 10.66 4.81 -7.97
N SER A 130 10.45 3.75 -8.73
CA SER A 130 11.30 3.34 -9.87
C SER A 130 10.93 4.13 -11.11
#